data_b6910ee9a40c80a80ec2753ccc0c6ce1
#
_entry.id   b6910ee9a40c80a80ec2753ccc0c6ce1
#
_cell.length_a   1.000
_cell.length_b   1.000
_cell.length_c   1.000
_cell.angle_alpha   90.00
_cell.angle_beta   90.00
_cell.angle_gamma   90.00
#
_symmetry.space_group_name_H-M   'P 1'
#
loop_
_entity.id
_entity.type
_entity.pdbx_description
1 polymer ?
#
loop_
_entity_poly.entity_id
_entity_poly.type
_entity_poly.pdbx_seq_one_letter_code
_entity_poly.pdbx_strand_id
1 'polypeptide(L)'
;MSAPTDLGVYLVTDPVLVDRYGRGVLGVVRAAVDAGVRLVQVRDKQAPARDLLALTAAVADAVGDRAAVVVDDRTDVALAARRAGHRVAGVHLGQSDLPVAAARALLGPDAHVGLTANTAAHVAAVAELPHGTVDLLGVGVVHPTTTKPDHPPALGVDGVARIAGAARPLGVPCVAIGGVTLEDVAPLRAAGAAGVAVVSGICAAADPHAAAAAFLRAWSGA
;
A
#
# COMPACT_ATOMS: atom_id res chain seq x y z
N MET A 1 18.45 -4.11 -4.64
CA MET A 1 17.56 -4.78 -5.61
C MET A 1 16.61 -3.71 -6.14
N SER A 2 16.48 -3.57 -7.47
CA SER A 2 15.50 -2.66 -8.08
C SER A 2 14.10 -3.05 -7.61
N ALA A 3 13.26 -2.06 -7.23
CA ALA A 3 11.86 -2.32 -6.90
C ALA A 3 11.18 -3.03 -8.09
N PRO A 4 10.31 -4.02 -7.86
CA PRO A 4 9.62 -4.68 -8.93
C PRO A 4 8.79 -3.66 -9.72
N THR A 5 8.94 -3.65 -11.03
CA THR A 5 8.20 -2.77 -11.95
C THR A 5 6.73 -3.17 -12.09
N ASP A 6 6.36 -4.33 -11.60
CA ASP A 6 4.99 -4.88 -11.55
C ASP A 6 4.69 -5.34 -10.12
N LEU A 7 3.91 -4.55 -9.40
CA LEU A 7 3.50 -4.81 -8.02
C LEU A 7 2.13 -5.52 -7.95
N GLY A 8 1.38 -5.52 -9.05
CA GLY A 8 0.08 -6.16 -9.11
C GLY A 8 -0.93 -5.56 -8.14
N VAL A 9 -1.37 -6.38 -7.20
CA VAL A 9 -2.36 -6.00 -6.18
C VAL A 9 -1.68 -5.79 -4.83
N TYR A 10 -1.95 -4.64 -4.23
CA TYR A 10 -1.49 -4.22 -2.92
C TYR A 10 -2.69 -4.19 -1.96
N LEU A 11 -2.75 -5.09 -0.99
CA LEU A 11 -3.80 -5.06 0.02
C LEU A 11 -3.49 -4.01 1.09
N VAL A 12 -4.43 -3.11 1.35
CA VAL A 12 -4.40 -2.22 2.53
C VAL A 12 -5.52 -2.64 3.47
N THR A 13 -5.19 -2.96 4.72
CA THR A 13 -6.17 -3.45 5.69
C THR A 13 -7.02 -2.33 6.26
N ASP A 14 -8.25 -2.68 6.64
CA ASP A 14 -9.15 -1.82 7.40
C ASP A 14 -9.90 -2.67 8.42
N PRO A 15 -9.66 -2.47 9.75
CA PRO A 15 -10.19 -3.33 10.79
C PRO A 15 -11.72 -3.33 10.86
N VAL A 16 -12.36 -2.22 10.50
CA VAL A 16 -13.83 -2.12 10.50
C VAL A 16 -14.43 -2.94 9.36
N LEU A 17 -13.84 -2.85 8.17
CA LEU A 17 -14.36 -3.56 6.99
C LEU A 17 -14.15 -5.08 7.07
N VAL A 18 -13.04 -5.55 7.65
CA VAL A 18 -12.78 -6.99 7.77
C VAL A 18 -13.71 -7.70 8.74
N ASP A 19 -14.26 -6.97 9.71
CA ASP A 19 -15.19 -7.54 10.70
C ASP A 19 -16.60 -7.74 10.17
N ARG A 20 -16.92 -7.19 9.00
CA ARG A 20 -18.24 -7.32 8.37
C ARG A 20 -18.71 -8.79 8.28
N TYR A 21 -17.79 -9.72 8.12
CA TYR A 21 -18.05 -11.16 8.04
C TYR A 21 -17.31 -11.95 9.13
N GLY A 22 -16.88 -11.29 10.22
CA GLY A 22 -16.25 -11.93 11.37
C GLY A 22 -14.89 -12.58 11.12
N ARG A 23 -14.16 -12.16 10.06
CA ARG A 23 -12.88 -12.78 9.66
C ARG A 23 -11.67 -12.17 10.32
N GLY A 24 -11.77 -10.93 10.77
CA GLY A 24 -10.64 -10.16 11.29
C GLY A 24 -9.54 -9.91 10.23
N VAL A 25 -8.57 -9.08 10.59
CA VAL A 25 -7.47 -8.70 9.68
C VAL A 25 -6.68 -9.92 9.23
N LEU A 26 -6.31 -10.81 10.14
CA LEU A 26 -5.50 -12.00 9.81
C LEU A 26 -6.19 -12.94 8.82
N GLY A 27 -7.50 -13.15 8.96
CA GLY A 27 -8.26 -14.01 8.05
C GLY A 27 -8.29 -13.44 6.62
N VAL A 28 -8.52 -12.13 6.49
CA VAL A 28 -8.52 -11.44 5.19
C VAL A 28 -7.13 -11.44 4.56
N VAL A 29 -6.08 -11.12 5.33
CA VAL A 29 -4.70 -11.11 4.85
C VAL A 29 -4.27 -12.50 4.35
N ARG A 30 -4.53 -13.56 5.12
CA ARG A 30 -4.22 -14.93 4.69
C ARG A 30 -4.92 -15.27 3.38
N ALA A 31 -6.22 -15.02 3.28
CA ALA A 31 -7.00 -15.29 2.09
C ALA A 31 -6.45 -14.55 0.85
N ALA A 32 -6.10 -13.27 1.00
CA ALA A 32 -5.55 -12.47 -0.09
C ALA A 32 -4.15 -12.94 -0.51
N VAL A 33 -3.28 -13.29 0.45
CA VAL A 33 -1.93 -13.81 0.16
C VAL A 33 -1.99 -15.20 -0.46
N ASP A 34 -2.92 -16.05 -0.04
CA ASP A 34 -3.17 -17.36 -0.63
C ASP A 34 -3.67 -17.24 -2.08
N ALA A 35 -4.41 -16.16 -2.41
CA ALA A 35 -4.80 -15.82 -3.78
C ALA A 35 -3.65 -15.28 -4.65
N GLY A 36 -2.53 -14.85 -4.04
CA GLY A 36 -1.35 -14.36 -4.76
C GLY A 36 -0.95 -12.92 -4.49
N VAL A 37 -1.61 -12.20 -3.57
CA VAL A 37 -1.17 -10.86 -3.15
C VAL A 37 0.21 -10.93 -2.50
N ARG A 38 1.12 -10.02 -2.90
CA ARG A 38 2.53 -10.02 -2.47
C ARG A 38 2.92 -8.80 -1.63
N LEU A 39 2.04 -7.82 -1.49
CA LEU A 39 2.28 -6.62 -0.69
C LEU A 39 1.05 -6.33 0.17
N VAL A 40 1.26 -6.18 1.47
CA VAL A 40 0.20 -5.94 2.46
C VAL A 40 0.58 -4.73 3.31
N GLN A 41 -0.33 -3.78 3.46
CA GLN A 41 -0.20 -2.68 4.41
C GLN A 41 -1.13 -2.93 5.60
N VAL A 42 -0.53 -3.00 6.78
CA VAL A 42 -1.30 -3.04 8.04
C VAL A 42 -1.65 -1.61 8.41
N ARG A 43 -2.95 -1.30 8.32
CA ARG A 43 -3.50 0.01 8.62
C ARG A 43 -4.59 -0.10 9.65
N ASP A 44 -4.38 0.59 10.80
CA ASP A 44 -5.38 0.86 11.82
C ASP A 44 -5.08 2.23 12.43
N LYS A 45 -5.89 3.22 12.08
CA LYS A 45 -5.72 4.62 12.52
C LYS A 45 -6.14 4.86 13.97
N GLN A 46 -6.85 3.91 14.57
CA GLN A 46 -7.41 4.05 15.92
C GLN A 46 -6.67 3.20 16.95
N ALA A 47 -5.93 2.19 16.51
CA ALA A 47 -5.24 1.28 17.41
C ALA A 47 -4.15 1.99 18.23
N PRO A 48 -4.07 1.74 19.54
CA PRO A 48 -2.88 2.08 20.32
C PRO A 48 -1.63 1.42 19.73
N ALA A 49 -0.46 2.05 19.89
CA ALA A 49 0.80 1.54 19.33
C ALA A 49 1.09 0.08 19.69
N ARG A 50 0.77 -0.33 20.93
CA ARG A 50 0.95 -1.71 21.41
C ARG A 50 0.12 -2.70 20.59
N ASP A 51 -1.14 -2.37 20.33
CA ASP A 51 -2.06 -3.25 19.63
C ASP A 51 -1.74 -3.33 18.14
N LEU A 52 -1.37 -2.18 17.54
CA LEU A 52 -0.90 -2.15 16.16
C LEU A 52 0.41 -2.94 15.98
N LEU A 53 1.33 -2.88 16.96
CA LEU A 53 2.56 -3.69 16.95
C LEU A 53 2.23 -5.18 17.01
N ALA A 54 1.35 -5.59 17.91
CA ALA A 54 0.94 -6.99 18.04
C ALA A 54 0.25 -7.50 16.76
N LEU A 55 -0.64 -6.70 16.16
CA LEU A 55 -1.29 -7.01 14.89
C LEU A 55 -0.26 -7.13 13.75
N THR A 56 0.67 -6.16 13.66
CA THR A 56 1.72 -6.15 12.63
C THR A 56 2.60 -7.40 12.73
N ALA A 57 3.02 -7.75 13.93
CA ALA A 57 3.79 -8.97 14.19
C ALA A 57 3.04 -10.23 13.76
N ALA A 58 1.77 -10.35 14.17
CA ALA A 58 0.92 -11.49 13.82
C ALA A 58 0.69 -11.61 12.30
N VAL A 59 0.51 -10.47 11.60
CA VAL A 59 0.40 -10.45 10.13
C VAL A 59 1.71 -10.88 9.49
N ALA A 60 2.85 -10.32 9.91
CA ALA A 60 4.16 -10.65 9.36
C ALA A 60 4.49 -12.15 9.54
N ASP A 61 4.21 -12.70 10.71
CA ASP A 61 4.44 -14.12 11.01
C ASP A 61 3.49 -15.02 10.19
N ALA A 62 2.22 -14.59 10.00
CA ALA A 62 1.24 -15.37 9.24
C ALA A 62 1.54 -15.44 7.74
N VAL A 63 2.13 -14.41 7.15
CA VAL A 63 2.45 -14.37 5.71
C VAL A 63 3.86 -14.88 5.41
N GLY A 64 4.79 -14.77 6.33
CA GLY A 64 6.18 -15.22 6.20
C GLY A 64 6.91 -14.51 5.05
N ASP A 65 7.45 -15.29 4.13
CA ASP A 65 8.15 -14.82 2.92
C ASP A 65 7.25 -14.70 1.69
N ARG A 66 5.96 -15.04 1.84
CA ARG A 66 4.99 -15.02 0.74
C ARG A 66 4.55 -13.61 0.34
N ALA A 67 4.63 -12.66 1.26
CA ALA A 67 4.28 -11.26 1.00
C ALA A 67 5.13 -10.30 1.85
N ALA A 68 5.44 -9.13 1.30
CA ALA A 68 6.01 -8.03 2.06
C ALA A 68 4.93 -7.36 2.92
N VAL A 69 5.26 -7.05 4.18
CA VAL A 69 4.37 -6.35 5.11
C VAL A 69 4.93 -4.97 5.41
N VAL A 70 4.14 -3.94 5.23
CA VAL A 70 4.46 -2.56 5.62
C VAL A 70 3.42 -2.03 6.61
N VAL A 71 3.79 -1.05 7.39
CA VAL A 71 2.90 -0.40 8.36
C VAL A 71 2.46 0.96 7.81
N ASP A 72 1.20 1.32 8.00
CA ASP A 72 0.67 2.65 7.65
C ASP A 72 1.12 3.68 8.68
N ASP A 73 1.77 4.79 8.24
CA ASP A 73 2.23 5.96 8.98
C ASP A 73 3.22 5.71 10.14
N ARG A 74 3.09 4.62 10.85
CA ARG A 74 3.74 4.36 12.13
C ARG A 74 5.15 3.75 11.97
N THR A 75 6.13 4.62 11.65
CA THR A 75 7.56 4.23 11.55
C THR A 75 8.09 3.61 12.85
N ASP A 76 7.63 4.08 14.00
CA ASP A 76 7.99 3.55 15.31
C ASP A 76 7.54 2.08 15.48
N VAL A 77 6.32 1.75 15.05
CA VAL A 77 5.79 0.38 15.07
C VAL A 77 6.56 -0.52 14.10
N ALA A 78 6.81 -0.04 12.87
CA ALA A 78 7.61 -0.78 11.89
C ALA A 78 9.02 -1.08 12.42
N LEU A 79 9.68 -0.09 13.02
CA LEU A 79 11.01 -0.24 13.62
C LEU A 79 10.99 -1.24 14.78
N ALA A 80 10.01 -1.13 15.70
CA ALA A 80 9.89 -2.01 16.85
C ALA A 80 9.67 -3.47 16.40
N ALA A 81 8.79 -3.71 15.42
CA ALA A 81 8.54 -5.05 14.89
C ALA A 81 9.81 -5.64 14.24
N ARG A 82 10.52 -4.86 13.41
CA ARG A 82 11.79 -5.29 12.79
C ARG A 82 12.87 -5.62 13.84
N ARG A 83 12.98 -4.81 14.91
CA ARG A 83 13.94 -5.04 16.02
C ARG A 83 13.58 -6.27 16.84
N ALA A 84 12.29 -6.62 16.92
CA ALA A 84 11.83 -7.86 17.54
C ALA A 84 12.03 -9.11 16.65
N GLY A 85 12.52 -8.95 15.42
CA GLY A 85 12.79 -10.06 14.50
C GLY A 85 11.65 -10.42 13.56
N HIS A 86 10.53 -9.68 13.59
CA HIS A 86 9.43 -9.90 12.63
C HIS A 86 9.78 -9.38 11.23
N ARG A 87 9.32 -10.08 10.20
CA ARG A 87 9.61 -9.78 8.78
C ARG A 87 8.75 -8.63 8.26
N VAL A 88 8.90 -7.45 8.85
CA VAL A 88 8.26 -6.22 8.40
C VAL A 88 9.17 -5.52 7.39
N ALA A 89 8.67 -5.31 6.17
CA ALA A 89 9.44 -4.69 5.10
C ALA A 89 9.71 -3.21 5.36
N GLY A 90 8.74 -2.48 5.92
CA GLY A 90 8.91 -1.05 6.19
C GLY A 90 7.62 -0.32 6.49
N VAL A 91 7.46 0.87 5.88
CA VAL A 91 6.37 1.80 6.19
C VAL A 91 5.84 2.46 4.92
N HIS A 92 4.56 2.86 4.93
CA HIS A 92 3.98 3.78 3.96
C HIS A 92 3.52 5.05 4.67
N LEU A 93 3.93 6.21 4.18
CA LEU A 93 3.73 7.51 4.83
C LEU A 93 2.85 8.43 3.99
N GLY A 94 2.06 9.26 4.65
CA GLY A 94 1.40 10.41 4.06
C GLY A 94 2.27 11.68 4.13
N GLN A 95 1.75 12.78 3.59
CA GLN A 95 2.47 14.05 3.52
C GLN A 95 2.62 14.77 4.87
N SER A 96 1.77 14.41 5.84
CA SER A 96 1.79 14.99 7.20
C SER A 96 2.49 14.12 8.24
N ASP A 97 2.95 12.93 7.83
CA ASP A 97 3.61 11.99 8.73
C ASP A 97 5.10 12.28 8.87
N LEU A 98 5.85 11.36 9.47
CA LEU A 98 7.30 11.51 9.61
C LEU A 98 7.93 11.69 8.21
N PRO A 99 8.82 12.69 8.00
CA PRO A 99 9.50 12.86 6.72
C PRO A 99 10.18 11.57 6.25
N VAL A 100 10.01 11.22 4.97
CA VAL A 100 10.53 9.95 4.42
C VAL A 100 12.04 9.78 4.58
N ALA A 101 12.81 10.87 4.56
CA ALA A 101 14.24 10.82 4.81
C ALA A 101 14.57 10.40 6.25
N ALA A 102 13.77 10.86 7.23
CA ALA A 102 13.90 10.44 8.62
C ALA A 102 13.48 8.97 8.80
N ALA A 103 12.38 8.55 8.17
CA ALA A 103 11.95 7.15 8.19
C ALA A 103 13.01 6.23 7.57
N ARG A 104 13.59 6.62 6.42
CA ARG A 104 14.70 5.90 5.78
C ARG A 104 15.91 5.79 6.70
N ALA A 105 16.29 6.88 7.37
CA ALA A 105 17.44 6.88 8.31
C ALA A 105 17.20 5.95 9.50
N LEU A 106 15.96 5.88 10.03
CA LEU A 106 15.59 5.01 11.15
C LEU A 106 15.52 3.54 10.77
N LEU A 107 14.91 3.23 9.62
CA LEU A 107 14.64 1.86 9.19
C LEU A 107 15.79 1.20 8.45
N GLY A 108 16.72 2.01 7.91
CA GLY A 108 17.88 1.54 7.16
C GLY A 108 17.61 1.41 5.64
N PRO A 109 18.70 1.15 4.86
CA PRO A 109 18.64 1.15 3.40
C PRO A 109 17.78 0.02 2.81
N ASP A 110 17.66 -1.10 3.52
CA ASP A 110 16.93 -2.28 3.06
C ASP A 110 15.43 -2.23 3.36
N ALA A 111 14.96 -1.18 4.06
CA ALA A 111 13.54 -1.03 4.35
C ALA A 111 12.78 -0.56 3.12
N HIS A 112 11.51 -0.92 3.04
CA HIS A 112 10.57 -0.35 2.08
C HIS A 112 9.96 0.94 2.65
N VAL A 113 10.13 2.05 1.95
CA VAL A 113 9.53 3.35 2.32
C VAL A 113 8.62 3.82 1.19
N GLY A 114 7.32 3.71 1.40
CA GLY A 114 6.30 4.27 0.51
C GLY A 114 5.91 5.68 0.91
N LEU A 115 5.47 6.48 -0.06
CA LEU A 115 4.97 7.84 0.17
C LEU A 115 3.71 8.10 -0.67
N THR A 116 2.69 8.69 -0.07
CA THR A 116 1.53 9.20 -0.80
C THR A 116 1.91 10.47 -1.57
N ALA A 117 1.71 10.50 -2.90
CA ALA A 117 2.03 11.64 -3.76
C ALA A 117 0.90 11.90 -4.78
N ASN A 118 0.10 12.94 -4.53
CA ASN A 118 -1.12 13.24 -5.30
C ASN A 118 -0.98 14.44 -6.22
N THR A 119 0.18 15.12 -6.23
CA THR A 119 0.43 16.32 -7.02
C THR A 119 1.81 16.27 -7.67
N ALA A 120 2.01 17.02 -8.75
CA ALA A 120 3.32 17.18 -9.36
C ALA A 120 4.35 17.79 -8.37
N ALA A 121 3.90 18.65 -7.45
CA ALA A 121 4.77 19.21 -6.42
C ALA A 121 5.28 18.13 -5.45
N HIS A 122 4.44 17.15 -5.09
CA HIS A 122 4.89 16.02 -4.26
C HIS A 122 5.95 15.18 -4.98
N VAL A 123 5.78 14.95 -6.29
CA VAL A 123 6.77 14.21 -7.09
C VAL A 123 8.07 15.01 -7.22
N ALA A 124 7.98 16.33 -7.44
CA ALA A 124 9.16 17.21 -7.49
C ALA A 124 9.92 17.21 -6.15
N ALA A 125 9.21 17.22 -5.02
CA ALA A 125 9.84 17.10 -3.71
C ALA A 125 10.59 15.76 -3.52
N VAL A 126 10.09 14.67 -4.10
CA VAL A 126 10.80 13.37 -4.09
C VAL A 126 12.07 13.43 -4.96
N ALA A 127 12.06 14.18 -6.06
CA ALA A 127 13.22 14.34 -6.93
C ALA A 127 14.42 15.04 -6.24
N GLU A 128 14.14 15.88 -5.22
CA GLU A 128 15.17 16.56 -4.42
C GLU A 128 15.81 15.65 -3.34
N LEU A 129 15.24 14.47 -3.10
CA LEU A 129 15.77 13.53 -2.11
C LEU A 129 16.86 12.64 -2.71
N PRO A 130 17.79 12.13 -1.88
CA PRO A 130 18.73 11.11 -2.32
C PRO A 130 17.99 9.91 -2.96
N HIS A 131 18.56 9.40 -4.06
CA HIS A 131 17.99 8.21 -4.72
C HIS A 131 17.84 7.05 -3.73
N GLY A 132 16.71 6.34 -3.82
CA GLY A 132 16.40 5.24 -2.91
C GLY A 132 15.83 5.68 -1.55
N THR A 133 15.54 6.98 -1.35
CA THR A 133 14.83 7.43 -0.15
C THR A 133 13.38 6.95 -0.15
N VAL A 134 12.73 6.94 -1.33
CA VAL A 134 11.35 6.47 -1.53
C VAL A 134 11.36 5.31 -2.54
N ASP A 135 10.66 4.23 -2.22
CA ASP A 135 10.59 3.03 -3.05
C ASP A 135 9.26 2.92 -3.82
N LEU A 136 8.22 3.62 -3.37
CA LEU A 136 6.87 3.51 -3.92
C LEU A 136 6.10 4.81 -3.71
N LEU A 137 5.35 5.25 -4.72
CA LEU A 137 4.35 6.30 -4.56
C LEU A 137 2.93 5.72 -4.55
N GLY A 138 2.16 6.06 -3.50
CA GLY A 138 0.71 5.87 -3.46
C GLY A 138 0.02 7.07 -4.10
N VAL A 139 -0.73 6.86 -5.17
CA VAL A 139 -1.35 7.93 -5.97
C VAL A 139 -2.87 7.79 -5.96
N GLY A 140 -3.57 8.77 -5.43
CA GLY A 140 -5.03 8.74 -5.36
C GLY A 140 -5.61 9.95 -4.61
N VAL A 141 -6.90 9.99 -4.41
CA VAL A 141 -7.83 8.87 -4.65
C VAL A 141 -8.24 8.81 -6.13
N VAL A 142 -8.41 7.59 -6.68
CA VAL A 142 -8.94 7.42 -8.05
C VAL A 142 -10.39 7.86 -8.09
N HIS A 143 -11.22 7.38 -7.15
CA HIS A 143 -12.61 7.76 -6.95
C HIS A 143 -12.87 8.22 -5.51
N PRO A 144 -13.93 8.98 -5.24
CA PRO A 144 -14.36 9.29 -3.89
C PRO A 144 -14.52 8.02 -3.05
N THR A 145 -14.07 8.05 -1.80
CA THR A 145 -14.08 6.88 -0.92
C THR A 145 -14.42 7.24 0.51
N THR A 146 -15.12 6.37 1.20
CA THR A 146 -15.44 6.51 2.63
C THR A 146 -14.34 5.98 3.54
N THR A 147 -13.40 5.18 3.03
CA THR A 147 -12.30 4.59 3.81
C THR A 147 -11.32 5.66 4.33
N LYS A 148 -11.17 6.76 3.60
CA LYS A 148 -10.41 7.95 4.00
C LYS A 148 -11.24 9.18 3.67
N PRO A 149 -12.13 9.65 4.57
CA PRO A 149 -13.05 10.75 4.28
C PRO A 149 -12.36 12.08 3.97
N ASP A 150 -11.18 12.32 4.57
CA ASP A 150 -10.39 13.56 4.39
C ASP A 150 -9.47 13.50 3.16
N HIS A 151 -9.94 12.94 2.06
CA HIS A 151 -9.13 12.89 0.83
C HIS A 151 -9.30 14.16 -0.03
N PRO A 152 -8.27 14.57 -0.79
CA PRO A 152 -8.39 15.63 -1.78
C PRO A 152 -9.35 15.21 -2.92
N PRO A 153 -9.73 16.13 -3.82
CA PRO A 153 -10.54 15.79 -4.99
C PRO A 153 -9.99 14.56 -5.73
N ALA A 154 -10.90 13.71 -6.23
CA ALA A 154 -10.52 12.51 -6.94
C ALA A 154 -9.71 12.85 -8.20
N LEU A 155 -8.63 12.10 -8.41
CA LEU A 155 -7.71 12.29 -9.53
C LEU A 155 -8.21 11.64 -10.83
N GLY A 156 -9.01 10.58 -10.72
CA GLY A 156 -9.36 9.71 -11.84
C GLY A 156 -8.13 9.02 -12.45
N VAL A 157 -8.36 8.26 -13.49
CA VAL A 157 -7.29 7.57 -14.25
C VAL A 157 -6.30 8.56 -14.87
N ASP A 158 -6.79 9.68 -15.43
CA ASP A 158 -5.96 10.70 -16.05
C ASP A 158 -5.03 11.39 -15.01
N GLY A 159 -5.52 11.61 -13.79
CA GLY A 159 -4.70 12.14 -12.72
C GLY A 159 -3.58 11.18 -12.32
N VAL A 160 -3.89 9.89 -12.22
CA VAL A 160 -2.88 8.85 -11.98
C VAL A 160 -1.85 8.83 -13.11
N ALA A 161 -2.29 8.89 -14.39
CA ALA A 161 -1.38 8.93 -15.54
C ALA A 161 -0.39 10.11 -15.48
N ARG A 162 -0.88 11.30 -15.11
CA ARG A 162 -0.01 12.50 -14.96
C ARG A 162 1.05 12.31 -13.89
N ILE A 163 0.66 11.78 -12.71
CA ILE A 163 1.59 11.57 -11.60
C ILE A 163 2.58 10.43 -11.92
N ALA A 164 2.11 9.31 -12.45
CA ALA A 164 2.98 8.20 -12.85
C ALA A 164 3.98 8.63 -13.95
N GLY A 165 3.52 9.44 -14.90
CA GLY A 165 4.39 10.02 -15.94
C GLY A 165 5.49 10.93 -15.34
N ALA A 166 5.15 11.76 -14.36
CA ALA A 166 6.10 12.61 -13.66
C ALA A 166 7.10 11.82 -12.78
N ALA A 167 6.67 10.72 -12.19
CA ALA A 167 7.51 9.87 -11.33
C ALA A 167 8.43 8.92 -12.11
N ARG A 168 8.09 8.62 -13.37
CA ARG A 168 8.85 7.67 -14.20
C ARG A 168 10.35 8.02 -14.35
N PRO A 169 10.76 9.29 -14.57
CA PRO A 169 12.18 9.64 -14.64
C PRO A 169 12.94 9.39 -13.33
N LEU A 170 12.25 9.36 -12.20
CA LEU A 170 12.84 9.09 -10.87
C LEU A 170 13.06 7.59 -10.63
N GLY A 171 12.51 6.72 -11.49
CA GLY A 171 12.53 5.28 -11.30
C GLY A 171 11.66 4.80 -10.12
N VAL A 172 10.75 5.62 -9.60
CA VAL A 172 9.88 5.27 -8.46
C VAL A 172 8.52 4.82 -8.99
N PRO A 173 8.13 3.56 -8.77
CA PRO A 173 6.84 3.03 -9.21
C PRO A 173 5.67 3.70 -8.48
N CYS A 174 4.53 3.80 -9.18
CA CYS A 174 3.30 4.36 -8.65
C CYS A 174 2.23 3.28 -8.50
N VAL A 175 1.55 3.24 -7.36
CA VAL A 175 0.37 2.39 -7.12
C VAL A 175 -0.85 3.28 -7.00
N ALA A 176 -1.88 2.99 -7.80
CA ALA A 176 -3.14 3.71 -7.73
C ALA A 176 -3.98 3.25 -6.54
N ILE A 177 -4.57 4.19 -5.79
CA ILE A 177 -5.34 3.91 -4.58
C ILE A 177 -6.59 4.78 -4.47
N GLY A 178 -7.57 4.31 -3.71
CA GLY A 178 -8.77 5.05 -3.32
C GLY A 178 -9.94 4.84 -4.27
N GLY A 179 -10.90 4.03 -3.82
CA GLY A 179 -12.11 3.70 -4.57
C GLY A 179 -11.90 2.82 -5.80
N VAL A 180 -10.73 2.20 -5.95
CA VAL A 180 -10.41 1.34 -7.11
C VAL A 180 -11.35 0.16 -7.21
N THR A 181 -11.96 -0.01 -8.39
CA THR A 181 -12.82 -1.13 -8.77
C THR A 181 -12.11 -2.07 -9.75
N LEU A 182 -12.72 -3.22 -10.05
CA LEU A 182 -12.16 -4.14 -11.05
C LEU A 182 -12.10 -3.52 -12.45
N GLU A 183 -13.04 -2.64 -12.78
CA GLU A 183 -13.12 -1.96 -14.09
C GLU A 183 -12.00 -0.94 -14.28
N ASP A 184 -11.45 -0.40 -13.18
CA ASP A 184 -10.35 0.57 -13.20
C ASP A 184 -8.99 -0.08 -13.47
N VAL A 185 -8.84 -1.38 -13.20
CA VAL A 185 -7.52 -2.04 -13.17
C VAL A 185 -6.79 -1.93 -14.50
N ALA A 186 -7.46 -2.30 -15.61
CA ALA A 186 -6.86 -2.23 -16.93
C ALA A 186 -6.55 -0.78 -17.36
N PRO A 187 -7.47 0.21 -17.22
CA PRO A 187 -7.17 1.62 -17.46
C PRO A 187 -6.01 2.15 -16.62
N LEU A 188 -5.93 1.83 -15.32
CA LEU A 188 -4.84 2.28 -14.45
C LEU A 188 -3.49 1.68 -14.84
N ARG A 189 -3.47 0.41 -15.23
CA ARG A 189 -2.27 -0.24 -15.75
C ARG A 189 -1.81 0.44 -17.04
N ALA A 190 -2.74 0.73 -17.97
CA ALA A 190 -2.43 1.45 -19.20
C ALA A 190 -1.94 2.89 -18.94
N ALA A 191 -2.41 3.51 -17.85
CA ALA A 191 -1.97 4.82 -17.38
C ALA A 191 -0.55 4.82 -16.76
N GLY A 192 0.11 3.66 -16.67
CA GLY A 192 1.47 3.53 -16.16
C GLY A 192 1.56 3.27 -14.65
N ALA A 193 0.46 2.91 -14.00
CA ALA A 193 0.54 2.39 -12.64
C ALA A 193 1.31 1.06 -12.61
N ALA A 194 2.12 0.84 -11.59
CA ALA A 194 2.84 -0.40 -11.32
C ALA A 194 1.99 -1.40 -10.49
N GLY A 195 0.83 -0.98 -10.03
CA GLY A 195 -0.11 -1.78 -9.26
C GLY A 195 -1.34 -0.99 -8.83
N VAL A 196 -2.27 -1.68 -8.20
CA VAL A 196 -3.45 -1.10 -7.58
C VAL A 196 -3.52 -1.47 -6.10
N ALA A 197 -3.72 -0.47 -5.24
CA ALA A 197 -3.95 -0.70 -3.81
C ALA A 197 -5.45 -0.78 -3.54
N VAL A 198 -5.87 -1.87 -2.93
CA VAL A 198 -7.28 -2.19 -2.70
C VAL A 198 -7.54 -2.34 -1.20
N VAL A 199 -8.56 -1.62 -0.72
CA VAL A 199 -9.05 -1.72 0.66
C VAL A 199 -10.41 -2.43 0.64
N SER A 200 -11.49 -1.69 0.41
CA SER A 200 -12.85 -2.19 0.53
C SER A 200 -13.18 -3.35 -0.43
N GLY A 201 -12.62 -3.32 -1.63
CA GLY A 201 -12.83 -4.37 -2.64
C GLY A 201 -12.40 -5.77 -2.18
N ILE A 202 -11.47 -5.84 -1.20
CA ILE A 202 -11.02 -7.11 -0.61
C ILE A 202 -11.49 -7.22 0.85
N CYS A 203 -11.27 -6.19 1.68
CA CYS A 203 -11.58 -6.25 3.11
C CYS A 203 -13.08 -6.43 3.39
N ALA A 204 -13.95 -5.82 2.58
CA ALA A 204 -15.40 -5.92 2.75
C ALA A 204 -16.05 -7.04 1.90
N ALA A 205 -15.26 -7.86 1.22
CA ALA A 205 -15.77 -8.94 0.40
C ALA A 205 -16.25 -10.14 1.24
N ALA A 206 -17.34 -10.77 0.79
CA ALA A 206 -17.80 -12.02 1.41
C ALA A 206 -16.78 -13.16 1.25
N ASP A 207 -16.03 -13.17 0.16
CA ASP A 207 -14.88 -14.04 -0.08
C ASP A 207 -13.65 -13.21 -0.47
N PRO A 208 -12.77 -12.88 0.49
CA PRO A 208 -11.56 -12.11 0.22
C PRO A 208 -10.56 -12.80 -0.73
N HIS A 209 -10.51 -14.13 -0.73
CA HIS A 209 -9.66 -14.87 -1.65
C HIS A 209 -10.16 -14.71 -3.10
N ALA A 210 -11.44 -14.94 -3.34
CA ALA A 210 -12.03 -14.77 -4.68
C ALA A 210 -11.93 -13.32 -5.16
N ALA A 211 -12.13 -12.33 -4.28
CA ALA A 211 -11.98 -10.92 -4.59
C ALA A 211 -10.53 -10.56 -4.97
N ALA A 212 -9.56 -10.96 -4.15
CA ALA A 212 -8.14 -10.75 -4.45
C ALA A 212 -7.71 -11.40 -5.77
N ALA A 213 -8.15 -12.66 -6.01
CA ALA A 213 -7.89 -13.36 -7.26
C ALA A 213 -8.52 -12.64 -8.47
N ALA A 214 -9.70 -12.03 -8.32
CA ALA A 214 -10.33 -11.24 -9.39
C ALA A 214 -9.50 -10.01 -9.75
N PHE A 215 -9.02 -9.24 -8.74
CA PHE A 215 -8.13 -8.10 -8.97
C PHE A 215 -6.81 -8.52 -9.62
N LEU A 216 -6.22 -9.65 -9.20
CA LEU A 216 -4.99 -10.17 -9.78
C LEU A 216 -5.16 -10.59 -11.25
N ARG A 217 -6.28 -11.26 -11.59
CA ARG A 217 -6.62 -11.58 -12.98
C ARG A 217 -6.82 -10.33 -13.82
N ALA A 218 -7.59 -9.36 -13.31
CA ALA A 218 -7.80 -8.08 -14.01
C ALA A 218 -6.47 -7.35 -14.24
N TRP A 219 -5.52 -7.44 -13.31
CA TRP A 219 -4.19 -6.87 -13.45
C TRP A 219 -3.34 -7.60 -14.50
N SER A 220 -3.33 -8.92 -14.51
CA SER A 220 -2.56 -9.72 -15.47
C SER A 220 -3.12 -9.65 -16.89
N GLY A 221 -4.37 -9.27 -17.04
CA GLY A 221 -5.08 -9.29 -18.32
C GLY A 221 -5.51 -10.71 -18.74
N ALA A 222 -5.65 -11.60 -17.75
CA ALA A 222 -6.04 -12.98 -17.92
C ALA A 222 -7.55 -13.20 -17.70
#